data_359fc7f3539811feb4e12b1f5267522b
#
_entry.id   359fc7f3539811feb4e12b1f5267522b
#
_cell.length_a   1.000
_cell.length_b   1.000
_cell.length_c   1.000
_cell.angle_alpha   90.00
_cell.angle_beta   90.00
_cell.angle_gamma   90.00
#
_symmetry.space_group_name_H-M   'P 1'
#
loop_
_entity.id
_entity.type
_entity.pdbx_description
1 polymer ?
#
loop_
_entity_poly.entity_id
_entity_poly.type
_entity_poly.pdbx_seq_one_letter_code
_entity_poly.pdbx_strand_id
1 'polypeptide(L)'
;MIGSLGSYMTQSLTERRKWKRQRDERWDEKRFETYGRYANALKAQLRIAQRIGAGLGFSDVVDPLGRDEGLSLLAEAESNRATEWESVLLVGDAATIAAARSWHEMVWTIELLIREGPADAAMWTKAHRLASAARDAFYVSARGDLGINGSPPPPGQWPRQWRAELSG
;
A
#
# COMPACT_ATOMS: atom_id res chain seq x y z
N MET A 1 -36.36 45.74 20.84
CA MET A 1 -35.53 45.37 19.67
C MET A 1 -34.32 44.56 20.13
N ILE A 2 -34.49 43.27 20.35
CA ILE A 2 -33.39 42.36 20.78
C ILE A 2 -33.57 41.04 19.97
N GLY A 3 -33.58 41.10 18.66
CA GLY A 3 -33.85 39.91 17.85
C GLY A 3 -32.79 39.62 16.77
N SER A 4 -31.87 40.52 16.47
CA SER A 4 -31.02 40.37 15.24
C SER A 4 -29.62 39.88 15.48
N LEU A 5 -29.07 39.94 16.70
CA LEU A 5 -27.71 39.50 17.01
C LEU A 5 -27.57 37.98 17.16
N GLY A 6 -28.60 37.29 17.62
CA GLY A 6 -28.61 35.83 17.77
C GLY A 6 -28.61 35.07 16.44
N SER A 7 -29.25 35.62 15.42
CA SER A 7 -29.35 35.01 14.09
C SER A 7 -28.02 35.02 13.33
N TYR A 8 -27.25 36.09 13.44
CA TYR A 8 -25.91 36.23 12.81
C TYR A 8 -24.87 35.30 13.42
N MET A 9 -24.90 35.09 14.73
CA MET A 9 -23.96 34.15 15.38
C MET A 9 -24.22 32.70 15.02
N THR A 10 -25.50 32.30 14.94
CA THR A 10 -25.86 30.93 14.54
C THR A 10 -25.55 30.63 13.09
N GLN A 11 -25.74 31.56 12.18
CA GLN A 11 -25.37 31.43 10.77
C GLN A 11 -23.85 31.27 10.60
N SER A 12 -23.02 32.10 11.26
CA SER A 12 -21.60 32.05 11.13
C SER A 12 -20.99 30.74 11.67
N LEU A 13 -21.56 30.17 12.73
CA LEU A 13 -21.14 28.87 13.28
C LEU A 13 -21.52 27.72 12.35
N THR A 14 -22.67 27.79 11.71
CA THR A 14 -23.15 26.78 10.76
C THR A 14 -22.29 26.78 9.48
N GLU A 15 -21.94 27.97 8.97
CA GLU A 15 -21.06 28.13 7.82
C GLU A 15 -19.63 27.61 8.10
N ARG A 16 -19.04 27.96 9.25
CA ARG A 16 -17.74 27.44 9.68
C ARG A 16 -17.71 25.92 9.78
N ARG A 17 -18.80 25.31 10.28
CA ARG A 17 -18.95 23.86 10.34
C ARG A 17 -19.04 23.22 8.96
N LYS A 18 -19.77 23.84 8.01
CA LYS A 18 -19.83 23.40 6.61
C LYS A 18 -18.48 23.48 5.93
N TRP A 19 -17.76 24.60 6.07
CA TRP A 19 -16.41 24.78 5.51
C TRP A 19 -15.40 23.78 6.06
N LYS A 20 -15.46 23.52 7.37
CA LYS A 20 -14.60 22.51 7.98
C LYS A 20 -14.90 21.12 7.42
N ARG A 21 -16.17 20.72 7.36
CA ARG A 21 -16.58 19.42 6.82
C ARG A 21 -16.16 19.24 5.36
N GLN A 22 -16.40 20.22 4.50
CA GLN A 22 -16.00 20.17 3.09
C GLN A 22 -14.49 20.11 2.90
N ARG A 23 -13.73 20.74 3.80
CA ARG A 23 -12.26 20.64 3.78
C ARG A 23 -11.83 19.24 4.20
N ASP A 24 -12.41 18.71 5.26
CA ASP A 24 -12.07 17.39 5.78
C ASP A 24 -12.41 16.30 4.73
N GLU A 25 -13.58 16.36 4.08
CA GLU A 25 -13.97 15.47 2.98
C GLU A 25 -12.97 15.50 1.81
N ARG A 26 -12.48 16.69 1.40
CA ARG A 26 -11.47 16.81 0.34
C ARG A 26 -10.11 16.23 0.75
N TRP A 27 -9.74 16.33 2.03
CA TRP A 27 -8.51 15.73 2.53
C TRP A 27 -8.60 14.21 2.58
N ASP A 28 -9.75 13.67 2.95
CA ASP A 28 -9.98 12.22 2.98
C ASP A 28 -9.94 11.63 1.57
N GLU A 29 -10.54 12.29 0.58
CA GLU A 29 -10.43 11.91 -0.83
C GLU A 29 -8.97 11.91 -1.30
N LYS A 30 -8.22 12.97 -0.96
CA LYS A 30 -6.81 13.09 -1.32
C LYS A 30 -5.93 12.01 -0.68
N ARG A 31 -6.17 11.68 0.58
CA ARG A 31 -5.50 10.57 1.27
C ARG A 31 -5.82 9.24 0.61
N PHE A 32 -7.09 8.98 0.35
CA PHE A 32 -7.53 7.75 -0.31
C PHE A 32 -6.84 7.53 -1.66
N GLU A 33 -6.82 8.55 -2.51
CA GLU A 33 -6.12 8.51 -3.79
C GLU A 33 -4.61 8.24 -3.61
N THR A 34 -3.98 8.96 -2.67
CA THR A 34 -2.54 8.86 -2.41
C THR A 34 -2.17 7.45 -1.94
N TYR A 35 -2.92 6.89 -0.98
CA TYR A 35 -2.69 5.53 -0.49
C TYR A 35 -2.92 4.48 -1.57
N GLY A 36 -3.92 4.69 -2.42
CA GLY A 36 -4.20 3.83 -3.57
C GLY A 36 -3.06 3.82 -4.59
N ARG A 37 -2.55 5.00 -4.98
CA ARG A 37 -1.42 5.12 -5.91
C ARG A 37 -0.14 4.47 -5.35
N TYR A 38 0.21 4.77 -4.11
CA TYR A 38 1.36 4.17 -3.45
C TYR A 38 1.25 2.64 -3.36
N ALA A 39 0.10 2.13 -2.95
CA ALA A 39 -0.13 0.69 -2.88
C ALA A 39 -0.02 0.02 -4.25
N ASN A 40 -0.52 0.66 -5.31
CA ASN A 40 -0.42 0.14 -6.67
C ASN A 40 1.03 0.17 -7.18
N ALA A 41 1.80 1.21 -6.88
CA ALA A 41 3.21 1.28 -7.23
C ALA A 41 4.03 0.17 -6.55
N LEU A 42 3.84 -0.08 -5.24
CA LEU A 42 4.48 -1.19 -4.54
C LEU A 42 4.08 -2.57 -5.08
N LYS A 43 2.79 -2.76 -5.43
CA LYS A 43 2.33 -4.02 -6.05
C LYS A 43 2.96 -4.24 -7.43
N ALA A 44 3.09 -3.19 -8.23
CA ALA A 44 3.74 -3.27 -9.54
C ALA A 44 5.20 -3.67 -9.39
N GLN A 45 5.94 -3.04 -8.48
CA GLN A 45 7.32 -3.36 -8.14
C GLN A 45 7.45 -4.83 -7.68
N LEU A 46 6.62 -5.26 -6.73
CA LEU A 46 6.60 -6.64 -6.24
C LEU A 46 6.28 -7.65 -7.36
N ARG A 47 5.36 -7.33 -8.27
CA ARG A 47 5.01 -8.20 -9.39
C ARG A 47 6.19 -8.41 -10.35
N ILE A 48 6.95 -7.36 -10.65
CA ILE A 48 8.16 -7.48 -11.46
C ILE A 48 9.19 -8.37 -10.73
N ALA A 49 9.42 -8.14 -9.44
CA ALA A 49 10.29 -8.97 -8.63
C ALA A 49 9.87 -10.45 -8.65
N GLN A 50 8.58 -10.75 -8.55
CA GLN A 50 8.03 -12.10 -8.65
C GLN A 50 8.29 -12.75 -10.01
N ARG A 51 8.16 -12.02 -11.11
CA ARG A 51 8.45 -12.52 -12.47
C ARG A 51 9.93 -12.80 -12.67
N ILE A 52 10.82 -11.97 -12.10
CA ILE A 52 12.27 -12.26 -12.09
C ILE A 52 12.54 -13.52 -11.24
N GLY A 53 11.93 -13.61 -10.06
CA GLY A 53 12.05 -14.79 -9.20
C GLY A 53 11.57 -16.08 -9.88
N ALA A 54 10.54 -16.01 -10.73
CA ALA A 54 10.10 -17.13 -11.55
C ALA A 54 11.16 -17.49 -12.62
N GLY A 55 11.77 -16.51 -13.26
CA GLY A 55 12.88 -16.71 -14.18
C GLY A 55 14.13 -17.35 -13.52
N LEU A 56 14.30 -17.12 -12.22
CA LEU A 56 15.36 -17.73 -11.40
C LEU A 56 14.96 -19.09 -10.77
N GLY A 57 13.73 -19.55 -10.98
CA GLY A 57 13.23 -20.82 -10.44
C GLY A 57 12.73 -20.76 -8.99
N PHE A 58 12.49 -19.58 -8.43
CA PHE A 58 12.00 -19.41 -7.06
C PHE A 58 10.48 -19.47 -6.92
N SER A 59 9.74 -19.32 -8.01
CA SER A 59 8.28 -19.33 -8.01
C SER A 59 7.69 -19.82 -9.32
N ASP A 60 6.43 -20.26 -9.28
CA ASP A 60 5.66 -20.74 -10.45
C ASP A 60 4.81 -19.61 -11.06
N VAL A 61 5.23 -18.36 -10.94
CA VAL A 61 4.49 -17.24 -11.53
C VAL A 61 4.53 -17.33 -13.05
N VAL A 62 3.38 -17.15 -13.66
CA VAL A 62 3.24 -17.13 -15.11
C VAL A 62 3.97 -15.92 -15.69
N ASP A 63 4.59 -16.08 -16.84
CA ASP A 63 5.31 -15.03 -17.56
C ASP A 63 6.61 -14.59 -16.86
N PRO A 64 7.61 -15.51 -16.74
CA PRO A 64 8.89 -15.21 -16.12
C PRO A 64 9.67 -14.15 -16.90
N LEU A 65 10.47 -13.34 -16.20
CA LEU A 65 11.38 -12.35 -16.76
C LEU A 65 12.83 -12.80 -16.64
N GLY A 66 13.62 -12.54 -17.69
CA GLY A 66 15.05 -12.60 -17.59
C GLY A 66 15.58 -11.56 -16.57
N ARG A 67 16.69 -11.90 -15.89
CA ARG A 67 17.21 -11.05 -14.82
C ARG A 67 17.53 -9.63 -15.28
N ASP A 68 18.26 -9.47 -16.37
CA ASP A 68 18.73 -8.15 -16.83
C ASP A 68 17.59 -7.26 -17.29
N GLU A 69 16.66 -7.80 -18.07
CA GLU A 69 15.43 -7.11 -18.49
C GLU A 69 14.59 -6.74 -17.27
N GLY A 70 14.41 -7.69 -16.35
CA GLY A 70 13.62 -7.51 -15.15
C GLY A 70 14.19 -6.44 -14.21
N LEU A 71 15.52 -6.37 -14.06
CA LEU A 71 16.17 -5.35 -13.23
C LEU A 71 16.00 -3.93 -13.79
N SER A 72 15.94 -3.77 -15.12
CA SER A 72 15.64 -2.47 -15.74
C SER A 72 14.21 -2.03 -15.44
N LEU A 73 13.23 -2.93 -15.60
CA LEU A 73 11.83 -2.67 -15.25
C LEU A 73 11.64 -2.41 -13.75
N LEU A 74 12.40 -3.10 -12.91
CA LEU A 74 12.36 -2.94 -11.47
C LEU A 74 12.86 -1.55 -11.05
N ALA A 75 13.92 -1.04 -11.66
CA ALA A 75 14.44 0.30 -11.40
C ALA A 75 13.43 1.40 -11.78
N GLU A 76 12.69 1.22 -12.88
CA GLU A 76 11.62 2.14 -13.28
C GLU A 76 10.46 2.10 -12.27
N ALA A 77 10.02 0.91 -11.88
CA ALA A 77 8.95 0.73 -10.90
C ALA A 77 9.34 1.30 -9.52
N GLU A 78 10.60 1.18 -9.10
CA GLU A 78 11.13 1.78 -7.88
C GLU A 78 11.09 3.30 -7.93
N SER A 79 11.48 3.90 -9.05
CA SER A 79 11.41 5.35 -9.25
C SER A 79 9.98 5.87 -9.14
N ASN A 80 9.01 5.18 -9.76
CA ASN A 80 7.60 5.51 -9.63
C ASN A 80 7.11 5.39 -8.17
N ARG A 81 7.44 4.30 -7.47
CA ARG A 81 7.11 4.11 -6.05
C ARG A 81 7.73 5.22 -5.19
N ALA A 82 8.98 5.64 -5.47
CA ALA A 82 9.63 6.73 -4.73
C ALA A 82 8.85 8.04 -4.85
N THR A 83 8.34 8.35 -6.04
CA THR A 83 7.49 9.53 -6.28
C THR A 83 6.19 9.48 -5.47
N GLU A 84 5.51 8.33 -5.44
CA GLU A 84 4.28 8.17 -4.68
C GLU A 84 4.52 8.17 -3.16
N TRP A 85 5.71 7.73 -2.70
CA TRP A 85 6.12 7.79 -1.30
C TRP A 85 6.13 9.21 -0.74
N GLU A 86 6.67 10.18 -1.49
CA GLU A 86 6.69 11.58 -1.06
C GLU A 86 5.27 12.11 -0.80
N SER A 87 4.31 11.66 -1.60
CA SER A 87 2.90 12.02 -1.40
C SER A 87 2.33 11.43 -0.10
N VAL A 88 2.70 10.19 0.25
CA VAL A 88 2.29 9.56 1.52
C VAL A 88 2.85 10.32 2.71
N LEU A 89 4.11 10.77 2.66
CA LEU A 89 4.74 11.57 3.72
C LEU A 89 4.01 12.90 3.98
N LEU A 90 3.37 13.47 2.95
CA LEU A 90 2.66 14.74 3.06
C LEU A 90 1.27 14.62 3.67
N VAL A 91 0.58 13.51 3.48
CA VAL A 91 -0.84 13.41 3.84
C VAL A 91 -1.15 12.36 4.89
N GLY A 92 -0.26 11.39 5.09
CA GLY A 92 -0.46 10.25 6.00
C GLY A 92 -0.25 10.62 7.46
N ASP A 93 -0.97 9.95 8.34
CA ASP A 93 -0.66 9.97 9.76
C ASP A 93 0.61 9.14 10.08
N ALA A 94 1.11 9.29 11.29
CA ALA A 94 2.35 8.62 11.71
C ALA A 94 2.28 7.08 11.62
N ALA A 95 1.12 6.49 11.92
CA ALA A 95 0.92 5.05 11.88
C ALA A 95 0.91 4.53 10.44
N THR A 96 0.21 5.24 9.54
CA THR A 96 0.16 4.90 8.11
C THR A 96 1.53 5.05 7.44
N ILE A 97 2.27 6.12 7.74
CA ILE A 97 3.64 6.33 7.25
C ILE A 97 4.57 5.20 7.73
N ALA A 98 4.50 4.82 9.01
CA ALA A 98 5.32 3.73 9.55
C ALA A 98 5.00 2.38 8.89
N ALA A 99 3.72 2.07 8.72
CA ALA A 99 3.28 0.83 8.07
C ALA A 99 3.64 0.80 6.57
N ALA A 100 3.52 1.93 5.87
CA ALA A 100 3.93 2.07 4.47
C ALA A 100 5.44 1.83 4.29
N ARG A 101 6.26 2.39 5.19
CA ARG A 101 7.71 2.18 5.21
C ARG A 101 8.05 0.71 5.43
N SER A 102 7.43 0.06 6.41
CA SER A 102 7.65 -1.36 6.69
C SER A 102 7.30 -2.23 5.48
N TRP A 103 6.21 -1.94 4.79
CA TRP A 103 5.87 -2.68 3.56
C TRP A 103 6.92 -2.49 2.46
N HIS A 104 7.38 -1.26 2.24
CA HIS A 104 8.48 -0.98 1.30
C HIS A 104 9.76 -1.75 1.65
N GLU A 105 10.17 -1.75 2.91
CA GLU A 105 11.36 -2.49 3.38
C GLU A 105 11.27 -3.99 3.09
N MET A 106 10.08 -4.57 3.23
CA MET A 106 9.87 -5.98 2.90
C MET A 106 9.91 -6.26 1.40
N VAL A 107 9.39 -5.35 0.57
CA VAL A 107 9.53 -5.44 -0.90
C VAL A 107 10.99 -5.30 -1.30
N TRP A 108 11.70 -4.34 -0.72
CA TRP A 108 13.15 -4.16 -0.92
C TRP A 108 13.94 -5.42 -0.56
N THR A 109 13.57 -6.12 0.53
CA THR A 109 14.21 -7.40 0.91
C THR A 109 14.06 -8.45 -0.20
N ILE A 110 12.90 -8.52 -0.87
CA ILE A 110 12.69 -9.43 -2.01
C ILE A 110 13.59 -9.04 -3.18
N GLU A 111 13.77 -7.76 -3.45
CA GLU A 111 14.67 -7.27 -4.50
C GLU A 111 16.14 -7.61 -4.22
N LEU A 112 16.59 -7.48 -2.98
CA LEU A 112 17.95 -7.87 -2.59
C LEU A 112 18.21 -9.35 -2.88
N LEU A 113 17.27 -10.23 -2.59
CA LEU A 113 17.40 -11.66 -2.92
C LEU A 113 17.59 -11.90 -4.43
N ILE A 114 16.96 -11.08 -5.27
CA ILE A 114 17.14 -11.13 -6.73
C ILE A 114 18.53 -10.60 -7.15
N ARG A 115 18.99 -9.53 -6.53
CA ARG A 115 20.22 -8.82 -6.88
C ARG A 115 21.47 -9.53 -6.41
N GLU A 116 21.45 -10.13 -5.24
CA GLU A 116 22.63 -10.70 -4.58
C GLU A 116 22.93 -12.16 -4.99
N GLY A 117 22.01 -12.85 -5.63
CA GLY A 117 22.24 -14.20 -6.13
C GLY A 117 21.43 -15.26 -5.39
N PRO A 118 21.84 -16.54 -5.41
CA PRO A 118 20.94 -17.65 -5.18
C PRO A 118 20.36 -17.62 -3.76
N ALA A 119 19.17 -17.03 -3.63
CA ALA A 119 18.32 -17.23 -2.47
C ALA A 119 17.80 -18.67 -2.49
N ASP A 120 17.70 -19.31 -1.35
CA ASP A 120 16.96 -20.55 -1.28
C ASP A 120 15.45 -20.28 -1.34
N ALA A 121 14.67 -21.27 -1.74
CA ALA A 121 13.22 -21.19 -1.85
C ALA A 121 12.54 -20.85 -0.49
N ALA A 122 13.16 -21.21 0.63
CA ALA A 122 12.66 -20.92 1.97
C ALA A 122 12.82 -19.43 2.30
N MET A 123 13.95 -18.80 1.97
CA MET A 123 14.17 -17.37 2.13
C MET A 123 13.18 -16.58 1.26
N TRP A 124 13.01 -16.97 0.02
CA TRP A 124 12.03 -16.38 -0.90
C TRP A 124 10.61 -16.41 -0.33
N THR A 125 10.16 -17.58 0.08
CA THR A 125 8.82 -17.77 0.67
C THR A 125 8.64 -16.95 1.94
N LYS A 126 9.66 -16.90 2.81
CA LYS A 126 9.64 -16.09 4.03
C LYS A 126 9.53 -14.60 3.73
N ALA A 127 10.31 -14.07 2.80
CA ALA A 127 10.28 -12.67 2.41
C ALA A 127 8.90 -12.27 1.86
N HIS A 128 8.30 -13.09 1.01
CA HIS A 128 6.96 -12.87 0.49
C HIS A 128 5.87 -12.90 1.57
N ARG A 129 5.98 -13.78 2.55
CA ARG A 129 5.05 -13.81 3.68
C ARG A 129 5.15 -12.53 4.52
N LEU A 130 6.36 -12.06 4.79
CA LEU A 130 6.59 -10.81 5.53
C LEU A 130 6.08 -9.59 4.75
N ALA A 131 6.31 -9.53 3.45
CA ALA A 131 5.78 -8.47 2.60
C ALA A 131 4.24 -8.45 2.56
N SER A 132 3.61 -9.62 2.56
CA SER A 132 2.15 -9.73 2.63
C SER A 132 1.60 -9.24 3.98
N ALA A 133 2.24 -9.60 5.09
CA ALA A 133 1.85 -9.12 6.41
C ALA A 133 2.02 -7.60 6.56
N ALA A 134 3.12 -7.04 6.05
CA ALA A 134 3.38 -5.61 6.07
C ALA A 134 2.37 -4.83 5.20
N ARG A 135 1.98 -5.37 4.04
CA ARG A 135 0.90 -4.84 3.21
C ARG A 135 -0.41 -4.75 3.98
N ASP A 136 -0.78 -5.83 4.66
CA ASP A 136 -2.04 -5.89 5.40
C ASP A 136 -2.04 -4.89 6.56
N ALA A 137 -0.90 -4.73 7.26
CA ALA A 137 -0.72 -3.70 8.28
C ALA A 137 -0.86 -2.27 7.70
N PHE A 138 -0.31 -2.02 6.51
CA PHE A 138 -0.51 -0.74 5.82
C PHE A 138 -1.99 -0.46 5.55
N TYR A 139 -2.75 -1.42 5.03
CA TYR A 139 -4.19 -1.22 4.79
C TYR A 139 -4.98 -1.01 6.07
N VAL A 140 -4.63 -1.68 7.17
CA VAL A 140 -5.25 -1.43 8.48
C VAL A 140 -5.02 0.01 8.93
N SER A 141 -3.78 0.50 8.87
CA SER A 141 -3.43 1.86 9.27
C SER A 141 -4.08 2.91 8.36
N ALA A 142 -4.00 2.73 7.03
CA ALA A 142 -4.60 3.64 6.06
C ALA A 142 -6.13 3.74 6.22
N ARG A 143 -6.82 2.61 6.47
CA ARG A 143 -8.27 2.62 6.77
C ARG A 143 -8.58 3.38 8.07
N GLY A 144 -7.75 3.21 9.10
CA GLY A 144 -7.87 3.96 10.35
C GLY A 144 -7.74 5.47 10.15
N ASP A 145 -6.73 5.91 9.39
CA ASP A 145 -6.49 7.32 9.06
C ASP A 145 -7.64 7.94 8.21
N LEU A 146 -8.29 7.12 7.39
CA LEU A 146 -9.47 7.50 6.61
C LEU A 146 -10.78 7.42 7.41
N GLY A 147 -10.75 7.05 8.70
CA GLY A 147 -11.95 6.87 9.51
C GLY A 147 -12.85 5.72 9.06
N ILE A 148 -12.32 4.78 8.28
CA ILE A 148 -13.09 3.63 7.79
C ILE A 148 -13.14 2.56 8.88
N ASN A 149 -14.32 2.40 9.49
CA ASN A 149 -14.57 1.44 10.55
C ASN A 149 -14.64 -0.01 10.03
N GLY A 150 -14.28 -0.95 10.90
CA GLY A 150 -14.30 -2.39 10.62
C GLY A 150 -12.92 -2.93 10.28
N SER A 151 -12.63 -4.11 10.81
CA SER A 151 -11.40 -4.81 10.48
C SER A 151 -11.43 -5.27 9.03
N PRO A 152 -10.34 -5.14 8.27
CA PRO A 152 -10.21 -5.84 7.01
C PRO A 152 -10.31 -7.36 7.26
N PRO A 153 -10.72 -8.16 6.28
CA PRO A 153 -10.72 -9.60 6.42
C PRO A 153 -9.33 -10.08 6.85
N PRO A 154 -9.25 -11.18 7.63
CA PRO A 154 -7.98 -11.66 8.15
C PRO A 154 -6.96 -11.86 7.03
N PRO A 155 -5.67 -11.54 7.30
CA PRO A 155 -4.65 -11.58 6.27
C PRO A 155 -4.49 -12.98 5.70
N GLY A 156 -4.58 -13.07 4.39
CA GLY A 156 -3.78 -13.99 3.64
C GLY A 156 -4.16 -15.44 3.52
N GLN A 157 -5.41 -15.85 3.65
CA GLN A 157 -5.80 -17.18 3.15
C GLN A 157 -6.39 -17.16 1.73
N TRP A 158 -6.66 -16.01 1.22
CA TRP A 158 -7.11 -15.76 -0.13
C TRP A 158 -5.91 -15.53 -1.08
N PRO A 159 -5.74 -16.20 -2.11
CA PRO A 159 -6.36 -17.23 -2.92
C PRO A 159 -5.72 -18.63 -2.76
N ARG A 160 -5.01 -18.89 -1.66
CA ARG A 160 -4.29 -20.16 -1.47
C ARG A 160 -5.20 -21.35 -1.17
N GLN A 161 -6.39 -21.10 -0.59
CA GLN A 161 -7.33 -22.17 -0.24
C GLN A 161 -7.90 -22.87 -1.48
N TRP A 162 -8.29 -22.14 -2.51
CA TRP A 162 -8.85 -22.76 -3.71
C TRP A 162 -7.81 -23.54 -4.55
N ARG A 163 -6.51 -23.24 -4.42
CA ARG A 163 -5.46 -24.08 -5.01
C ARG A 163 -5.35 -25.42 -4.31
N ALA A 164 -5.48 -25.48 -3.00
CA ALA A 164 -5.46 -26.70 -2.24
C ALA A 164 -6.69 -27.59 -2.58
N GLU A 165 -7.86 -26.98 -2.80
CA GLU A 165 -9.09 -27.65 -3.20
C GLU A 165 -9.05 -28.18 -4.64
N LEU A 166 -8.27 -27.55 -5.54
CA LEU A 166 -8.10 -28.03 -6.92
C LEU A 166 -7.01 -29.09 -7.07
N SER A 167 -6.20 -29.32 -6.05
CA SER A 167 -5.09 -30.29 -6.05
C SER A 167 -5.43 -31.60 -5.34
N GLY A 168 -6.65 -31.75 -4.82
CA GLY A 168 -7.24 -32.99 -4.25
C GLY A 168 -8.20 -33.60 -5.23
#